data_43174ae72190e6d4a4deeb600fc3082b
#
_entry.id   43174ae72190e6d4a4deeb600fc3082b
#
_cell.length_a   1.000
_cell.length_b   1.000
_cell.length_c   1.000
_cell.angle_alpha   90.00
_cell.angle_beta   90.00
_cell.angle_gamma   90.00
#
_symmetry.space_group_name_H-M   'P 1'
#
loop_
_entity.id
_entity.type
_entity.pdbx_description
1 polymer ?
#
loop_
_entity_poly.entity_id
_entity_poly.type
_entity_poly.pdbx_seq_one_letter_code
_entity_poly.pdbx_strand_id
1 'polypeptide(L)'
;MADFMGLMKQAAQLQSKMQAMQAELDTIEVEGAAGGGMVSVRLSAKGDLKGVKVDDSLMKPSEKEILEDLLVAAHADARRKAEAVMQEKMKGLTGGLPLPPGMNLT
;
A
#
# COMPACT_ATOMS: atom_id res chain seq x y z
N MET A 1 -7.73 27.04 -29.20
CA MET A 1 -8.16 27.78 -28.01
C MET A 1 -9.29 27.09 -27.29
N ALA A 2 -10.14 26.37 -28.02
CA ALA A 2 -11.20 25.58 -27.41
C ALA A 2 -10.65 24.50 -26.50
N ASP A 3 -9.42 24.08 -26.71
CA ASP A 3 -8.82 22.96 -25.96
C ASP A 3 -8.35 23.32 -24.56
N PHE A 4 -8.19 24.63 -24.28
CA PHE A 4 -7.75 25.04 -22.96
C PHE A 4 -8.75 24.66 -21.88
N MET A 5 -10.03 24.93 -22.13
CA MET A 5 -11.10 24.54 -21.18
C MET A 5 -11.20 23.03 -21.05
N GLY A 6 -11.00 22.31 -22.16
CA GLY A 6 -10.97 20.86 -22.14
C GLY A 6 -9.80 20.30 -21.32
N LEU A 7 -8.63 20.93 -21.45
CA LEU A 7 -7.47 20.54 -20.66
C LEU A 7 -7.68 20.77 -19.17
N MET A 8 -8.26 21.90 -18.80
CA MET A 8 -8.57 22.20 -17.41
C MET A 8 -9.58 21.21 -16.85
N LYS A 9 -10.55 20.83 -17.64
CA LYS A 9 -11.56 19.86 -17.25
C LYS A 9 -10.92 18.49 -17.00
N GLN A 10 -10.02 18.08 -17.90
CA GLN A 10 -9.31 16.82 -17.75
C GLN A 10 -8.41 16.82 -16.52
N ALA A 11 -7.73 17.94 -16.26
CA ALA A 11 -6.88 18.07 -15.08
C ALA A 11 -7.71 17.97 -13.80
N ALA A 12 -8.87 18.63 -13.78
CA ALA A 12 -9.77 18.55 -12.63
C ALA A 12 -10.30 17.14 -12.41
N GLN A 13 -10.65 16.44 -13.50
CA GLN A 13 -11.10 15.06 -13.41
C GLN A 13 -10.01 14.14 -12.89
N LEU A 14 -8.78 14.30 -13.38
CA LEU A 14 -7.65 13.51 -12.92
C LEU A 14 -7.39 13.74 -11.44
N GLN A 15 -7.42 15.00 -11.01
CA GLN A 15 -7.24 15.34 -9.61
C GLN A 15 -8.32 14.72 -8.74
N SER A 16 -9.56 14.76 -9.20
CA SER A 16 -10.68 14.13 -8.49
C SER A 16 -10.49 12.62 -8.37
N LYS A 17 -10.05 11.97 -9.45
CA LYS A 17 -9.78 10.54 -9.45
C LYS A 17 -8.64 10.19 -8.50
N MET A 18 -7.59 11.02 -8.47
CA MET A 18 -6.47 10.79 -7.55
C MET A 18 -6.91 10.92 -6.10
N GLN A 19 -7.74 11.89 -5.78
CA GLN A 19 -8.27 12.06 -4.43
C GLN A 19 -9.14 10.86 -4.04
N ALA A 20 -9.99 10.41 -4.95
CA ALA A 20 -10.84 9.24 -4.71
C ALA A 20 -10.00 7.99 -4.51
N MET A 21 -8.92 7.85 -5.29
CA MET A 21 -8.01 6.72 -5.16
C MET A 21 -7.32 6.73 -3.80
N GLN A 22 -6.84 7.90 -3.35
CA GLN A 22 -6.19 8.00 -2.05
C GLN A 22 -7.14 7.66 -0.91
N ALA A 23 -8.40 8.13 -1.00
CA ALA A 23 -9.41 7.80 -0.01
C ALA A 23 -9.70 6.30 0.00
N GLU A 24 -9.75 5.68 -1.18
CA GLU A 24 -9.95 4.25 -1.31
C GLU A 24 -8.78 3.47 -0.71
N LEU A 25 -7.54 3.89 -1.01
CA LEU A 25 -6.35 3.24 -0.46
C LEU A 25 -6.31 3.30 1.06
N ASP A 26 -6.86 4.37 1.64
CA ASP A 26 -6.90 4.53 3.08
C ASP A 26 -7.84 3.51 3.76
N THR A 27 -8.85 3.03 3.02
CA THR A 27 -9.81 2.06 3.54
C THR A 27 -9.40 0.61 3.27
N ILE A 28 -8.49 0.37 2.35
CA ILE A 28 -8.01 -0.97 2.05
C ILE A 28 -6.92 -1.34 3.06
N GLU A 29 -7.06 -2.51 3.69
CA GLU A 29 -6.05 -3.01 4.61
C GLU A 29 -5.39 -4.26 4.03
N VAL A 30 -4.09 -4.36 4.27
CA VAL A 30 -3.31 -5.54 3.94
C VAL A 30 -2.71 -6.10 5.22
N GLU A 31 -2.41 -7.38 5.23
CA GLU A 31 -1.84 -8.03 6.40
C GLU A 31 -0.57 -8.76 6.01
N GLY A 32 0.49 -8.50 6.76
CA GLY A 32 1.75 -9.20 6.65
C GLY A 32 1.98 -10.04 7.90
N ALA A 33 2.70 -11.14 7.75
CA ALA A 33 2.96 -12.05 8.86
C ALA A 33 4.38 -12.57 8.80
N ALA A 34 4.87 -13.01 9.95
CA ALA A 34 6.17 -13.63 10.06
C ALA A 34 6.14 -14.67 11.18
N GLY A 35 7.08 -15.61 11.13
CA GLY A 35 7.17 -16.66 12.15
C GLY A 35 5.99 -17.60 12.17
N GLY A 36 5.47 -17.94 10.99
CA GLY A 36 4.31 -18.83 10.92
C GLY A 36 3.03 -18.20 11.46
N GLY A 37 2.95 -16.88 11.47
CA GLY A 37 1.79 -16.16 11.96
C GLY A 37 1.91 -15.73 13.41
N MET A 38 3.06 -15.91 14.05
CA MET A 38 3.25 -15.49 15.44
C MET A 38 3.20 -13.97 15.59
N VAL A 39 3.58 -13.24 14.55
CA VAL A 39 3.46 -11.78 14.50
C VAL A 39 2.79 -11.43 13.19
N SER A 40 1.78 -10.59 13.25
CA SER A 40 1.15 -10.04 12.05
C SER A 40 0.99 -8.54 12.19
N VAL A 41 1.05 -7.86 11.04
CA VAL A 41 0.97 -6.41 10.96
C VAL A 41 -0.08 -6.06 9.92
N ARG A 42 -0.97 -5.13 10.25
CA ARG A 42 -1.96 -4.62 9.30
C ARG A 42 -1.60 -3.19 8.94
N LEU A 43 -1.51 -2.94 7.64
CA LEU A 43 -1.28 -1.60 7.09
C LEU A 43 -2.44 -1.23 6.19
N SER A 44 -2.70 0.08 6.07
CA SER A 44 -3.52 0.54 4.96
C SER A 44 -2.70 0.41 3.68
N ALA A 45 -3.38 0.43 2.52
CA ALA A 45 -2.68 0.40 1.25
C ALA A 45 -1.78 1.62 1.04
N LYS A 46 -2.00 2.68 1.82
CA LYS A 46 -1.12 3.86 1.85
C LYS A 46 0.13 3.65 2.70
N GLY A 47 0.17 2.58 3.49
CA GLY A 47 1.31 2.25 4.33
C GLY A 47 1.15 2.63 5.80
N ASP A 48 -0.01 3.11 6.21
CA ASP A 48 -0.23 3.47 7.62
C ASP A 48 -0.44 2.22 8.45
N LEU A 49 0.19 2.17 9.61
CA LEU A 49 0.06 1.06 10.54
C LEU A 49 -1.31 1.11 11.23
N LYS A 50 -2.10 0.05 11.05
CA LYS A 50 -3.45 -0.03 11.59
C LYS A 50 -3.54 -0.99 12.77
N GLY A 51 -2.67 -1.97 12.85
CA GLY A 51 -2.69 -2.89 13.97
C GLY A 51 -1.54 -3.88 13.93
N VAL A 52 -1.27 -4.45 15.09
CA VAL A 52 -0.23 -5.46 15.27
C VAL A 52 -0.81 -6.56 16.14
N LYS A 53 -0.56 -7.81 15.78
CA LYS A 53 -0.89 -8.95 16.62
C LYS A 53 0.40 -9.69 16.97
N VAL A 54 0.55 -10.04 18.23
CA VAL A 54 1.71 -10.77 18.73
C VAL A 54 1.21 -11.97 19.49
N ASP A 55 1.76 -13.13 19.17
CA ASP A 55 1.44 -14.36 19.90
C ASP A 55 1.91 -14.27 21.36
N ASP A 56 1.12 -14.79 22.26
CA ASP A 56 1.43 -14.72 23.71
C ASP A 56 2.76 -15.36 24.06
N SER A 57 3.17 -16.38 23.29
CA SER A 57 4.43 -17.08 23.55
C SER A 57 5.65 -16.17 23.39
N LEU A 58 5.51 -15.06 22.68
CA LEU A 58 6.59 -14.10 22.48
C LEU A 58 6.64 -13.01 23.55
N MET A 59 5.67 -13.00 24.48
CA MET A 59 5.56 -11.98 25.50
C MET A 59 6.37 -12.35 26.74
N LYS A 60 7.63 -12.72 26.52
CA LYS A 60 8.57 -13.06 27.58
C LYS A 60 9.88 -12.33 27.31
N PRO A 61 10.58 -11.87 28.35
CA PRO A 61 11.85 -11.17 28.14
C PRO A 61 12.88 -11.99 27.35
N SER A 62 12.85 -13.32 27.48
CA SER A 62 13.76 -14.21 26.73
C SER A 62 13.48 -14.20 25.23
N GLU A 63 12.29 -13.79 24.80
CA GLU A 63 11.87 -13.80 23.40
C GLU A 63 11.92 -12.42 22.76
N LYS A 64 12.49 -11.44 23.44
CA LYS A 64 12.47 -10.05 22.98
C LYS A 64 13.08 -9.86 21.60
N GLU A 65 14.26 -10.45 21.36
CA GLU A 65 14.94 -10.31 20.07
C GLU A 65 14.16 -10.97 18.95
N ILE A 66 13.58 -12.15 19.24
CA ILE A 66 12.75 -12.85 18.26
C ILE A 66 11.54 -12.01 17.91
N LEU A 67 10.88 -11.42 18.90
CA LEU A 67 9.74 -10.55 18.67
C LEU A 67 10.13 -9.35 17.78
N GLU A 68 11.24 -8.71 18.09
CA GLU A 68 11.70 -7.57 17.32
C GLU A 68 11.96 -7.94 15.87
N ASP A 69 12.65 -9.05 15.63
CA ASP A 69 12.96 -9.51 14.29
C ASP A 69 11.70 -9.91 13.50
N LEU A 70 10.78 -10.60 14.16
CA LEU A 70 9.53 -11.01 13.52
C LEU A 70 8.65 -9.80 13.20
N LEU A 71 8.67 -8.78 14.05
CA LEU A 71 7.90 -7.56 13.80
C LEU A 71 8.42 -6.84 12.55
N VAL A 72 9.74 -6.74 12.40
CA VAL A 72 10.34 -6.14 11.22
C VAL A 72 9.97 -6.94 9.97
N ALA A 73 10.04 -8.27 10.04
CA ALA A 73 9.72 -9.14 8.91
C ALA A 73 8.23 -9.07 8.54
N ALA A 74 7.36 -9.05 9.53
CA ALA A 74 5.91 -8.95 9.29
C ALA A 74 5.55 -7.60 8.66
N HIS A 75 6.17 -6.54 9.13
CA HIS A 75 5.98 -5.22 8.55
C HIS A 75 6.44 -5.17 7.10
N ALA A 76 7.60 -5.74 6.81
CA ALA A 76 8.13 -5.79 5.44
C ALA A 76 7.19 -6.57 4.51
N ASP A 77 6.62 -7.67 4.98
CA ASP A 77 5.66 -8.45 4.22
C ASP A 77 4.38 -7.64 3.94
N ALA A 78 3.84 -6.97 4.97
CA ALA A 78 2.66 -6.12 4.81
C ALA A 78 2.95 -4.97 3.84
N ARG A 79 4.14 -4.38 3.91
CA ARG A 79 4.51 -3.27 3.04
C ARG A 79 4.57 -3.70 1.58
N ARG A 80 5.12 -4.88 1.30
CA ARG A 80 5.13 -5.40 -0.08
C ARG A 80 3.72 -5.54 -0.62
N LYS A 81 2.80 -6.02 0.21
CA LYS A 81 1.39 -6.18 -0.18
C LYS A 81 0.72 -4.83 -0.40
N ALA A 82 1.01 -3.84 0.45
CA ALA A 82 0.48 -2.49 0.29
C ALA A 82 0.97 -1.87 -1.01
N GLU A 83 2.24 -2.04 -1.34
CA GLU A 83 2.82 -1.54 -2.58
C GLU A 83 2.18 -2.21 -3.80
N ALA A 84 1.90 -3.51 -3.72
CA ALA A 84 1.24 -4.23 -4.80
C ALA A 84 -0.17 -3.69 -5.04
N VAL A 85 -0.93 -3.40 -3.99
CA VAL A 85 -2.25 -2.80 -4.11
C VAL A 85 -2.16 -1.42 -4.74
N MET A 86 -1.20 -0.62 -4.30
CA MET A 86 -1.00 0.73 -4.85
C MET A 86 -0.69 0.68 -6.34
N GLN A 87 0.20 -0.23 -6.75
CA GLN A 87 0.53 -0.39 -8.17
C GLN A 87 -0.69 -0.81 -8.98
N GLU A 88 -1.49 -1.70 -8.45
CA GLU A 88 -2.72 -2.15 -9.10
C GLU A 88 -3.68 -0.98 -9.31
N LYS A 89 -3.84 -0.13 -8.30
CA LYS A 89 -4.71 1.04 -8.39
C LYS A 89 -4.16 2.08 -9.35
N MET A 90 -2.84 2.24 -9.38
CA MET A 90 -2.20 3.17 -10.31
C MET A 90 -2.40 2.72 -11.75
N LYS A 91 -2.35 1.42 -12.02
CA LYS A 91 -2.64 0.88 -13.35
C LYS A 91 -4.07 1.20 -13.77
N GLY A 92 -5.02 1.06 -12.85
CA GLY A 92 -6.40 1.41 -13.12
C GLY A 92 -6.58 2.89 -13.46
N LEU A 93 -5.80 3.75 -12.78
CA LEU A 93 -5.87 5.20 -13.01
C LEU A 93 -5.35 5.59 -14.39
N THR A 94 -4.27 4.93 -14.84
CA THR A 94 -3.66 5.19 -16.14
C THR A 94 -4.23 4.29 -17.24
N GLY A 95 -5.21 3.49 -16.90
CA GLY A 95 -5.73 2.42 -17.75
C GLY A 95 -5.96 2.80 -19.18
N GLY A 96 -5.39 2.05 -20.10
CA GLY A 96 -5.55 2.25 -21.52
C GLY A 96 -4.67 3.32 -22.14
N LEU A 97 -3.97 4.12 -21.35
CA LEU A 97 -3.04 5.10 -21.89
C LEU A 97 -1.69 4.44 -22.19
N PRO A 98 -1.18 4.58 -23.41
CA PRO A 98 0.16 4.04 -23.70
C PRO A 98 1.20 4.80 -22.90
N LEU A 99 2.03 4.07 -22.20
CA LEU A 99 3.15 4.66 -21.47
C LEU A 99 4.32 4.85 -22.42
N PRO A 100 5.01 6.00 -22.36
CA PRO A 100 6.20 6.19 -23.18
C PRO A 100 7.25 5.12 -22.86
N PRO A 101 8.04 4.72 -23.87
CA PRO A 101 9.17 3.83 -23.60
C PRO A 101 10.10 4.46 -22.57
N GLY A 102 10.50 3.69 -21.59
CA GLY A 102 11.34 4.19 -20.51
C GLY A 102 10.59 4.50 -19.23
N MET A 103 9.27 4.65 -19.29
CA MET A 103 8.45 4.75 -18.08
C MET A 103 7.87 3.40 -17.67
N ASN A 104 8.11 2.40 -18.46
CA ASN A 104 7.73 1.04 -18.14
C ASN A 104 8.84 0.42 -17.29
N LEU A 105 8.68 0.49 -16.00
CA LEU A 105 9.72 0.12 -15.02
C LEU A 105 9.57 -1.30 -14.52
N THR A 106 9.29 -2.20 -15.35
CA THR A 106 9.26 -3.60 -14.93
C THR A 106 10.58 -4.29 -15.17
#